data_2719ce0c538ce1bb8f8838360d47cd27
#
_entry.id   2719ce0c538ce1bb8f8838360d47cd27
#
_cell.length_a   1.000
_cell.length_b   1.000
_cell.length_c   1.000
_cell.angle_alpha   90.00
_cell.angle_beta   90.00
_cell.angle_gamma   90.00
#
_symmetry.space_group_name_H-M   'P 1'
#
loop_
_entity.id
_entity.type
_entity.pdbx_description
1 polymer ?
#
loop_
_entity_poly.entity_id
_entity_poly.type
_entity_poly.pdbx_seq_one_letter_code
_entity_poly.pdbx_strand_id
1 'polypeptide(L)'
;MIIIAVMAKLNVLAADGGKTSVRQENKVLVLSSYYQGYSWAGTLESSIVSHFSVDRKWSVEVDYLDLVANRDSSFMHHEAERLMAEHDANRKNIVILLGEEAWIMYRSFMSEAWKNVPCVALFSGTYTISASDYSSCHEITDDMKIALEDSRKGINATLINDPYFVEPTIELALSLRPQTQHLALVSDTWQIGFMVREKTKRIVKEKYPSLDLIDLNNRELTTAQLKTRLATLPKHTVVIFDSWFSQSKNTANRALYPDNAMRYIASSLTGDVVFGLYDVGIRDGVLAGGVYPTTEELQSTLINVLMKIENGVQPKDMPLVKLDNANTYLNYQTLKKYGIPENLYPKNAIYFGKPISFFERNEKYILGGVCALIAIVILISVVAFFERKLKRQAKMLLLVSRENEKGKSNFITNMGYLMRSPLHAIQMSIDMLDKSNMNDNDKELLSFINQNKSMLLNIFNDIIDLGKAGENDLNLSLTSVDVEPAIMNIREALGNVSGIQFTIEGDGKTHFVKADPKRFSQVVSYAIVNADYYKMTGKVAVKFWGNQNEVVVQVGCIANFTEKDTEDLFDVFNNRTNPANSGRSNLELPLCRKLMQAMGGNITLERLADDQWAFVIKATLIHDANV
;
A
#
# COMPACT_ATOMS: atom_id res chain seq x y z
N MET A 1 33.00 -30.39 -0.58
CA MET A 1 34.32 -30.03 -0.03
C MET A 1 34.26 -29.41 1.38
N ILE A 2 33.17 -29.59 2.12
CA ILE A 2 33.01 -29.11 3.54
C ILE A 2 32.99 -30.30 4.53
N ILE A 3 32.81 -31.52 4.08
CA ILE A 3 32.72 -32.73 4.94
C ILE A 3 34.12 -33.31 5.32
N ILE A 4 35.20 -32.92 4.64
CA ILE A 4 36.56 -33.44 4.92
C ILE A 4 37.32 -32.59 5.96
N ALA A 5 36.84 -31.39 6.28
CA ALA A 5 37.51 -30.50 7.25
C ALA A 5 37.13 -30.75 8.72
N VAL A 6 36.11 -31.57 9.00
CA VAL A 6 35.67 -31.89 10.38
C VAL A 6 36.38 -33.11 10.97
N MET A 7 36.94 -33.99 10.14
CA MET A 7 37.63 -35.20 10.61
C MET A 7 39.10 -35.00 10.98
N ALA A 8 39.68 -33.81 10.75
CA ALA A 8 41.12 -33.56 11.00
C ALA A 8 41.44 -32.82 12.32
N LYS A 9 40.43 -32.55 13.18
CA LYS A 9 40.65 -31.87 14.47
C LYS A 9 40.45 -32.74 15.71
N LEU A 10 40.37 -34.07 15.57
CA LEU A 10 40.08 -34.97 16.68
C LEU A 10 41.31 -35.76 17.17
N ASN A 11 42.53 -35.42 16.77
CA ASN A 11 43.75 -36.15 17.19
C ASN A 11 44.85 -35.29 17.83
N VAL A 12 44.50 -34.26 18.59
CA VAL A 12 45.52 -33.63 19.48
C VAL A 12 44.80 -33.20 20.75
N LEU A 13 44.77 -34.09 21.75
CA LEU A 13 44.72 -33.81 23.19
C LEU A 13 44.58 -35.15 23.95
N ALA A 14 45.67 -35.93 23.90
CA ALA A 14 45.82 -37.06 24.80
C ALA A 14 47.16 -36.87 25.52
N ALA A 15 47.16 -36.12 26.60
CA ALA A 15 48.10 -36.19 27.72
C ALA A 15 47.71 -35.13 28.77
N ASP A 16 46.75 -35.48 29.63
CA ASP A 16 46.82 -35.03 31.03
C ASP A 16 46.06 -36.03 31.91
N GLY A 17 46.81 -36.67 32.83
CA GLY A 17 46.30 -37.66 33.75
C GLY A 17 45.46 -37.04 34.88
N GLY A 18 44.17 -36.76 34.60
CA GLY A 18 43.17 -36.39 35.58
C GLY A 18 42.10 -37.47 35.60
N LYS A 19 41.72 -37.96 36.76
CA LYS A 19 40.60 -38.90 36.98
C LYS A 19 39.39 -38.43 36.17
N THR A 20 39.15 -38.98 34.97
CA THR A 20 37.91 -38.87 34.22
C THR A 20 36.85 -39.60 35.02
N SER A 21 35.98 -38.83 35.69
CA SER A 21 34.67 -39.31 36.01
C SER A 21 34.06 -39.73 34.69
N VAL A 22 33.80 -41.02 34.52
CA VAL A 22 33.06 -41.56 33.35
C VAL A 22 31.71 -40.80 33.38
N ARG A 23 31.56 -39.81 32.54
CA ARG A 23 30.27 -39.13 32.35
C ARG A 23 29.33 -40.22 31.88
N GLN A 24 28.39 -40.57 32.69
CA GLN A 24 27.38 -41.57 32.35
C GLN A 24 26.59 -41.00 31.17
N GLU A 25 26.84 -41.53 29.98
CA GLU A 25 26.18 -41.15 28.75
C GLU A 25 24.75 -41.72 28.76
N ASN A 26 23.74 -40.88 28.58
CA ASN A 26 22.37 -41.32 28.46
C ASN A 26 22.17 -42.04 27.13
N LYS A 27 21.47 -43.16 27.12
CA LYS A 27 21.28 -43.98 25.93
C LYS A 27 19.84 -44.13 25.55
N VAL A 28 19.54 -43.84 24.26
CA VAL A 28 18.24 -44.09 23.64
C VAL A 28 18.39 -45.28 22.70
N LEU A 29 17.46 -46.23 22.83
CA LEU A 29 17.36 -47.36 21.90
C LEU A 29 16.07 -47.22 21.10
N VAL A 30 16.18 -47.12 19.77
CA VAL A 30 15.06 -47.15 18.85
C VAL A 30 14.95 -48.58 18.27
N LEU A 31 13.82 -49.21 18.46
CA LEU A 31 13.47 -50.51 17.88
C LEU A 31 12.44 -50.32 16.79
N SER A 32 12.85 -50.52 15.56
CA SER A 32 11.98 -50.36 14.39
C SER A 32 11.43 -51.71 13.94
N SER A 33 10.11 -51.82 13.80
CA SER A 33 9.44 -53.02 13.24
C SER A 33 9.88 -53.27 11.79
N TYR A 34 10.40 -52.25 11.14
CA TYR A 34 10.62 -52.20 9.70
C TYR A 34 12.08 -52.42 9.32
N TYR A 35 12.33 -52.55 8.02
CA TYR A 35 13.66 -52.57 7.42
C TYR A 35 14.28 -51.14 7.38
N GLN A 36 15.57 -51.09 7.31
CA GLN A 36 16.30 -49.82 7.15
C GLN A 36 15.92 -49.11 5.86
N GLY A 37 15.44 -47.87 5.97
CA GLY A 37 15.04 -47.03 4.83
C GLY A 37 13.56 -47.06 4.50
N TYR A 38 12.71 -47.61 5.37
CA TYR A 38 11.27 -47.45 5.28
C TYR A 38 10.88 -46.00 5.57
N SER A 39 10.18 -45.33 4.63
CA SER A 39 10.01 -43.87 4.62
C SER A 39 9.40 -43.31 5.91
N TRP A 40 8.33 -43.92 6.42
CA TRP A 40 7.64 -43.44 7.62
C TRP A 40 8.55 -43.53 8.87
N ALA A 41 9.18 -44.67 9.10
CA ALA A 41 10.08 -44.88 10.24
C ALA A 41 11.33 -44.02 10.10
N GLY A 42 11.94 -43.94 8.92
CA GLY A 42 13.16 -43.14 8.67
C GLY A 42 12.97 -41.64 8.93
N THR A 43 11.77 -41.11 8.70
CA THR A 43 11.43 -39.71 9.02
C THR A 43 11.39 -39.48 10.52
N LEU A 44 10.82 -40.41 11.29
CA LEU A 44 10.79 -40.36 12.76
C LEU A 44 12.18 -40.58 13.36
N GLU A 45 12.93 -41.57 12.87
CA GLU A 45 14.33 -41.86 13.27
C GLU A 45 15.21 -40.62 13.10
N SER A 46 15.09 -39.93 11.96
CA SER A 46 15.84 -38.70 11.70
C SER A 46 15.51 -37.59 12.72
N SER A 47 14.25 -37.48 13.11
CA SER A 47 13.81 -36.51 14.12
C SER A 47 14.30 -36.86 15.52
N ILE A 48 14.26 -38.15 15.89
CA ILE A 48 14.80 -38.65 17.17
C ILE A 48 16.30 -38.37 17.26
N VAL A 49 17.05 -38.78 16.23
CA VAL A 49 18.52 -38.56 16.18
C VAL A 49 18.81 -37.04 16.23
N SER A 50 18.09 -36.22 15.49
CA SER A 50 18.27 -34.77 15.49
C SER A 50 18.04 -34.17 16.88
N HIS A 51 16.95 -34.59 17.57
CA HIS A 51 16.61 -34.10 18.90
C HIS A 51 17.71 -34.37 19.91
N PHE A 52 18.16 -35.62 20.00
CA PHE A 52 19.17 -36.04 20.97
C PHE A 52 20.58 -35.62 20.60
N SER A 53 20.91 -35.35 19.33
CA SER A 53 22.24 -34.89 18.89
C SER A 53 22.61 -33.48 19.35
N VAL A 54 21.61 -32.65 19.75
CA VAL A 54 21.84 -31.30 20.27
C VAL A 54 22.59 -31.33 21.61
N ASP A 55 22.30 -32.31 22.49
CA ASP A 55 23.02 -32.49 23.76
C ASP A 55 23.94 -33.71 23.68
N ARG A 56 25.26 -33.46 23.73
CA ARG A 56 26.31 -34.48 23.70
C ARG A 56 26.28 -35.51 24.86
N LYS A 57 25.31 -35.40 25.76
CA LYS A 57 25.07 -36.37 26.83
C LYS A 57 24.25 -37.56 26.39
N TRP A 58 23.68 -37.56 25.21
CA TRP A 58 22.84 -38.61 24.69
C TRP A 58 23.50 -39.31 23.50
N SER A 59 23.36 -40.63 23.44
CA SER A 59 23.62 -41.46 22.26
C SER A 59 22.35 -42.18 21.83
N VAL A 60 22.13 -42.28 20.52
CA VAL A 60 20.98 -42.94 19.91
C VAL A 60 21.47 -44.17 19.16
N GLU A 61 20.96 -45.33 19.52
CA GLU A 61 21.15 -46.61 18.82
C GLU A 61 19.84 -46.96 18.12
N VAL A 62 19.88 -47.37 16.85
CA VAL A 62 18.70 -47.80 16.08
C VAL A 62 18.88 -49.22 15.64
N ASP A 63 17.96 -50.10 15.98
CA ASP A 63 17.93 -51.52 15.62
C ASP A 63 16.72 -51.82 14.74
N TYR A 64 16.96 -52.38 13.56
CA TYR A 64 15.95 -52.73 12.57
C TYR A 64 15.61 -54.21 12.67
N LEU A 65 14.41 -54.51 13.15
CA LEU A 65 13.98 -55.86 13.51
C LEU A 65 13.33 -56.63 12.36
N ASP A 66 12.91 -55.93 11.32
CA ASP A 66 12.19 -56.48 10.15
C ASP A 66 11.03 -57.46 10.52
N LEU A 67 10.34 -57.15 11.61
CA LEU A 67 9.24 -57.98 12.17
C LEU A 67 8.04 -58.04 11.22
N VAL A 68 7.88 -57.01 10.40
CA VAL A 68 6.80 -56.92 9.38
C VAL A 68 6.96 -57.98 8.28
N ALA A 69 8.21 -58.37 7.98
CA ALA A 69 8.50 -59.43 7.03
C ALA A 69 8.40 -60.85 7.64
N ASN A 70 8.56 -60.97 8.96
CA ASN A 70 8.60 -62.23 9.67
C ASN A 70 7.54 -62.27 10.76
N ARG A 71 6.35 -62.75 10.44
CA ARG A 71 5.19 -62.76 11.33
C ARG A 71 5.20 -63.87 12.39
N ASP A 72 6.23 -64.70 12.42
CA ASP A 72 6.30 -65.81 13.35
C ASP A 72 6.60 -65.33 14.77
N SER A 73 5.79 -65.75 15.75
CA SER A 73 5.96 -65.43 17.16
C SER A 73 7.28 -66.01 17.73
N SER A 74 7.78 -67.12 17.18
CA SER A 74 9.09 -67.66 17.52
C SER A 74 10.26 -66.76 17.03
N PHE A 75 10.11 -66.12 15.87
CA PHE A 75 11.05 -65.11 15.38
C PHE A 75 11.05 -63.89 16.30
N MET A 76 9.89 -63.36 16.68
CA MET A 76 9.77 -62.26 17.65
C MET A 76 10.41 -62.59 18.99
N HIS A 77 10.24 -63.82 19.48
CA HIS A 77 10.87 -64.29 20.70
C HIS A 77 12.39 -64.31 20.59
N HIS A 78 12.93 -64.86 19.50
CA HIS A 78 14.35 -64.90 19.23
C HIS A 78 14.99 -63.50 19.13
N GLU A 79 14.28 -62.56 18.45
CA GLU A 79 14.75 -61.17 18.37
C GLU A 79 14.75 -60.49 19.76
N ALA A 80 13.75 -60.76 20.58
CA ALA A 80 13.74 -60.24 21.95
C ALA A 80 14.91 -60.80 22.79
N GLU A 81 15.23 -62.11 22.65
CA GLU A 81 16.40 -62.73 23.30
C GLU A 81 17.72 -62.12 22.81
N ARG A 82 17.87 -61.90 21.49
CA ARG A 82 19.02 -61.21 20.90
C ARG A 82 19.19 -59.81 21.49
N LEU A 83 18.14 -59.01 21.51
CA LEU A 83 18.17 -57.65 22.07
C LEU A 83 18.55 -57.64 23.55
N MET A 84 18.03 -58.59 24.34
CA MET A 84 18.36 -58.71 25.77
C MET A 84 19.80 -59.21 26.02
N ALA A 85 20.41 -59.92 25.06
CA ALA A 85 21.80 -60.34 25.12
C ALA A 85 22.77 -59.22 24.69
N GLU A 86 22.39 -58.47 23.68
CA GLU A 86 23.26 -57.41 23.10
C GLU A 86 23.20 -56.11 23.91
N HIS A 87 22.07 -55.84 24.58
CA HIS A 87 21.86 -54.61 25.32
C HIS A 87 21.54 -54.86 26.80
N ASP A 88 22.06 -54.02 27.67
CA ASP A 88 21.75 -54.03 29.10
C ASP A 88 20.60 -53.02 29.40
N ALA A 89 19.47 -53.47 29.88
CA ALA A 89 18.32 -52.63 30.25
C ALA A 89 18.71 -51.51 31.23
N ASN A 90 19.59 -51.77 32.17
CA ASN A 90 20.03 -50.82 33.19
C ASN A 90 20.86 -49.67 32.61
N ARG A 91 21.33 -49.80 31.36
CA ARG A 91 22.09 -48.76 30.63
C ARG A 91 21.28 -47.99 29.63
N LYS A 92 20.01 -48.32 29.46
CA LYS A 92 19.09 -47.59 28.57
C LYS A 92 18.23 -46.63 29.39
N ASN A 93 18.16 -45.42 28.96
CA ASN A 93 17.33 -44.38 29.62
C ASN A 93 15.96 -44.26 28.98
N ILE A 94 15.88 -44.51 27.67
CA ILE A 94 14.62 -44.44 26.90
C ILE A 94 14.65 -45.51 25.82
N VAL A 95 13.54 -46.20 25.65
CA VAL A 95 13.26 -47.10 24.52
C VAL A 95 12.16 -46.50 23.67
N ILE A 96 12.35 -46.47 22.36
CA ILE A 96 11.36 -45.97 21.41
C ILE A 96 11.02 -47.09 20.44
N LEU A 97 9.76 -47.45 20.35
CA LEU A 97 9.24 -48.52 19.50
C LEU A 97 8.49 -47.93 18.32
N LEU A 98 8.93 -48.25 17.10
CA LEU A 98 8.32 -47.81 15.86
C LEU A 98 7.59 -48.98 15.19
N GLY A 99 6.25 -48.93 15.20
CA GLY A 99 5.37 -49.93 14.61
C GLY A 99 4.73 -50.87 15.62
N GLU A 100 3.64 -51.50 15.22
CA GLU A 100 2.80 -52.39 15.99
C GLU A 100 3.54 -53.65 16.44
N GLU A 101 4.34 -54.23 15.56
CA GLU A 101 5.04 -55.49 15.77
C GLU A 101 6.13 -55.36 16.85
N ALA A 102 6.85 -54.21 16.86
CA ALA A 102 7.81 -53.92 17.92
C ALA A 102 7.13 -53.81 19.29
N TRP A 103 5.92 -53.20 19.34
CA TRP A 103 5.13 -53.18 20.59
C TRP A 103 4.66 -54.56 21.02
N ILE A 104 4.16 -55.42 20.08
CA ILE A 104 3.74 -56.78 20.34
C ILE A 104 4.92 -57.59 20.89
N MET A 105 6.08 -57.55 20.26
CA MET A 105 7.29 -58.22 20.69
C MET A 105 7.75 -57.73 22.07
N TYR A 106 7.86 -56.42 22.27
CA TYR A 106 8.32 -55.83 23.52
C TYR A 106 7.45 -56.22 24.71
N ARG A 107 6.15 -56.12 24.53
CA ARG A 107 5.16 -56.47 25.54
C ARG A 107 5.17 -57.97 25.89
N SER A 108 5.33 -58.83 24.89
CA SER A 108 5.21 -60.26 25.03
C SER A 108 6.45 -60.95 25.55
N PHE A 109 7.62 -60.51 25.14
CA PHE A 109 8.87 -61.31 25.31
C PHE A 109 9.97 -60.58 26.08
N MET A 110 9.91 -59.24 26.27
CA MET A 110 10.96 -58.54 27.04
C MET A 110 10.80 -58.81 28.54
N SER A 111 11.96 -58.88 29.24
CA SER A 111 11.99 -59.11 30.67
C SER A 111 11.47 -57.94 31.49
N GLU A 112 11.17 -58.16 32.76
CA GLU A 112 10.69 -57.10 33.68
C GLU A 112 11.68 -55.95 33.83
N ALA A 113 13.00 -56.19 33.72
CA ALA A 113 13.98 -55.14 33.72
C ALA A 113 13.75 -54.17 32.55
N TRP A 114 13.47 -54.68 31.37
CA TRP A 114 13.19 -53.88 30.16
C TRP A 114 11.82 -53.17 30.24
N LYS A 115 10.79 -53.84 30.79
CA LYS A 115 9.46 -53.26 30.97
C LYS A 115 9.46 -52.05 31.92
N ASN A 116 10.46 -51.94 32.79
CA ASN A 116 10.65 -50.81 33.68
C ASN A 116 11.42 -49.62 33.02
N VAL A 117 12.11 -49.84 31.90
CA VAL A 117 12.75 -48.74 31.16
C VAL A 117 11.69 -47.78 30.59
N PRO A 118 11.84 -46.47 30.72
CA PRO A 118 10.95 -45.49 30.07
C PRO A 118 10.78 -45.79 28.58
N CYS A 119 9.54 -46.04 28.14
CA CYS A 119 9.25 -46.47 26.79
C CYS A 119 8.20 -45.59 26.12
N VAL A 120 8.40 -45.30 24.83
CA VAL A 120 7.42 -44.63 23.94
C VAL A 120 7.16 -45.54 22.75
N ALA A 121 5.91 -45.96 22.53
CA ALA A 121 5.57 -46.74 21.35
C ALA A 121 4.66 -45.93 20.40
N LEU A 122 5.00 -45.96 19.12
CA LEU A 122 4.29 -45.26 18.03
C LEU A 122 3.72 -46.30 17.09
N PHE A 123 2.41 -46.22 16.81
CA PHE A 123 1.74 -47.10 15.85
C PHE A 123 0.40 -46.55 15.40
N SER A 124 -0.12 -47.09 14.30
CA SER A 124 -1.34 -46.59 13.64
C SER A 124 -2.62 -47.37 14.04
N GLY A 125 -2.46 -48.52 14.70
CA GLY A 125 -3.57 -49.36 15.13
C GLY A 125 -4.38 -48.75 16.26
N THR A 126 -5.68 -49.08 16.34
CA THR A 126 -6.58 -48.66 17.42
C THR A 126 -6.68 -49.68 18.53
N TYR A 127 -6.12 -50.86 18.33
CA TYR A 127 -5.97 -51.95 19.29
C TYR A 127 -4.67 -52.71 18.97
N THR A 128 -4.25 -53.59 19.84
CA THR A 128 -3.18 -54.56 19.59
C THR A 128 -3.68 -55.99 19.81
N ILE A 129 -2.89 -56.99 19.44
CA ILE A 129 -3.21 -58.42 19.61
C ILE A 129 -2.03 -59.17 20.25
N SER A 130 -2.22 -60.40 20.67
CA SER A 130 -1.13 -61.23 21.21
C SER A 130 -0.13 -61.62 20.10
N ALA A 131 1.11 -61.97 20.47
CA ALA A 131 2.13 -62.44 19.50
C ALA A 131 1.71 -63.77 18.84
N SER A 132 0.99 -64.67 19.58
CA SER A 132 0.46 -65.90 19.02
C SER A 132 -0.64 -65.63 18.00
N ASP A 133 -1.59 -64.72 18.32
CA ASP A 133 -2.66 -64.34 17.40
C ASP A 133 -2.10 -63.67 16.16
N TYR A 134 -1.13 -62.75 16.31
CA TYR A 134 -0.44 -62.11 15.18
C TYR A 134 0.18 -63.13 14.23
N SER A 135 0.80 -64.17 14.78
CA SER A 135 1.45 -65.23 14.00
C SER A 135 0.47 -66.15 13.29
N SER A 136 -0.64 -66.50 13.93
CA SER A 136 -1.53 -67.59 13.50
C SER A 136 -2.85 -67.09 12.87
N CYS A 137 -3.35 -65.91 13.22
CA CYS A 137 -4.66 -65.48 12.80
C CYS A 137 -4.76 -65.20 11.29
N HIS A 138 -5.92 -65.53 10.77
CA HIS A 138 -6.31 -65.23 9.39
C HIS A 138 -7.27 -64.06 9.31
N GLU A 139 -7.97 -63.79 10.38
CA GLU A 139 -8.90 -62.71 10.59
C GLU A 139 -8.84 -62.35 12.08
N ILE A 140 -8.93 -61.06 12.41
CA ILE A 140 -8.91 -60.59 13.80
C ILE A 140 -10.35 -60.54 14.32
N THR A 141 -10.66 -61.39 15.28
CA THR A 141 -11.95 -61.40 15.97
C THR A 141 -11.91 -60.47 17.20
N ASP A 142 -13.09 -60.09 17.71
CA ASP A 142 -13.16 -59.11 18.81
C ASP A 142 -12.51 -59.62 20.11
N ASP A 143 -12.48 -60.91 20.35
CA ASP A 143 -11.84 -61.56 21.51
C ASP A 143 -10.29 -61.51 21.44
N MET A 144 -9.71 -61.36 20.27
CA MET A 144 -8.26 -61.18 20.10
C MET A 144 -7.82 -59.74 20.37
N LYS A 145 -8.73 -58.76 20.32
CA LYS A 145 -8.42 -57.34 20.43
C LYS A 145 -8.08 -56.95 21.86
N ILE A 146 -6.95 -56.33 22.05
CA ILE A 146 -6.50 -55.79 23.33
C ILE A 146 -6.50 -54.26 23.19
N ALA A 147 -7.29 -53.60 24.06
CA ALA A 147 -7.32 -52.11 24.06
C ALA A 147 -5.93 -51.55 24.36
N LEU A 148 -5.59 -50.43 23.72
CA LEU A 148 -4.25 -49.81 23.83
C LEU A 148 -3.90 -49.49 25.30
N GLU A 149 -4.83 -48.96 26.07
CA GLU A 149 -4.64 -48.68 27.50
C GLU A 149 -4.39 -49.95 28.33
N ASP A 150 -5.05 -51.06 28.00
CA ASP A 150 -4.82 -52.32 28.66
C ASP A 150 -3.50 -52.97 28.30
N SER A 151 -3.05 -52.73 27.05
CA SER A 151 -1.82 -53.32 26.53
C SER A 151 -0.55 -52.85 27.23
N ARG A 152 -0.58 -51.66 27.86
CA ARG A 152 0.58 -51.08 28.58
C ARG A 152 0.60 -51.40 30.10
N LYS A 153 -0.38 -52.12 30.61
CA LYS A 153 -0.39 -52.50 32.03
C LYS A 153 0.86 -53.30 32.42
N GLY A 154 1.55 -52.84 33.46
CA GLY A 154 2.80 -53.46 33.93
C GLY A 154 4.05 -53.03 33.15
N ILE A 155 3.93 -52.07 32.21
CA ILE A 155 5.06 -51.55 31.41
C ILE A 155 5.14 -50.04 31.64
N ASN A 156 6.35 -49.54 31.84
CA ASN A 156 6.59 -48.07 31.96
C ASN A 156 6.56 -47.40 30.56
N ALA A 157 5.39 -47.39 29.95
CA ALA A 157 5.22 -46.96 28.59
C ALA A 157 4.10 -45.93 28.43
N THR A 158 4.29 -44.99 27.50
CA THR A 158 3.22 -44.21 26.87
C THR A 158 3.10 -44.57 25.40
N LEU A 159 1.94 -44.36 24.83
CA LEU A 159 1.64 -44.73 23.45
C LEU A 159 1.24 -43.51 22.67
N ILE A 160 1.76 -43.37 21.45
CA ILE A 160 1.34 -42.37 20.46
C ILE A 160 0.64 -43.10 19.33
N ASN A 161 -0.65 -42.82 19.18
CA ASN A 161 -1.47 -43.42 18.15
C ASN A 161 -1.70 -42.45 16.99
N ASP A 162 -1.25 -42.84 15.78
CA ASP A 162 -1.43 -42.18 14.51
C ASP A 162 -2.45 -42.97 13.66
N PRO A 163 -3.77 -42.83 13.91
CA PRO A 163 -4.75 -43.69 13.32
C PRO A 163 -5.01 -43.39 11.85
N TYR A 164 -5.26 -44.44 11.05
CA TYR A 164 -5.69 -44.28 9.66
C TYR A 164 -7.13 -43.77 9.58
N PHE A 165 -7.32 -42.68 8.84
CA PHE A 165 -8.61 -42.05 8.58
C PHE A 165 -9.31 -42.68 7.36
N VAL A 166 -9.63 -43.97 7.50
CA VAL A 166 -10.20 -44.78 6.40
C VAL A 166 -11.52 -44.19 5.91
N GLU A 167 -12.46 -43.94 6.80
CA GLU A 167 -13.78 -43.41 6.44
C GLU A 167 -13.70 -42.02 5.77
N PRO A 168 -13.02 -41.02 6.34
CA PRO A 168 -12.85 -39.71 5.68
C PRO A 168 -12.16 -39.82 4.31
N THR A 169 -11.22 -40.74 4.14
CA THR A 169 -10.55 -40.95 2.83
C THR A 169 -11.51 -41.56 1.80
N ILE A 170 -12.37 -42.51 2.21
CA ILE A 170 -13.44 -43.07 1.35
C ILE A 170 -14.43 -41.97 0.97
N GLU A 171 -14.90 -41.15 1.92
CA GLU A 171 -15.81 -40.04 1.69
C GLU A 171 -15.19 -39.03 0.69
N LEU A 172 -13.93 -38.68 0.88
CA LEU A 172 -13.18 -37.82 -0.04
C LEU A 172 -13.15 -38.40 -1.45
N ALA A 173 -12.80 -39.67 -1.56
CA ALA A 173 -12.68 -40.35 -2.86
C ALA A 173 -14.02 -40.40 -3.61
N LEU A 174 -15.12 -40.71 -2.90
CA LEU A 174 -16.47 -40.73 -3.45
C LEU A 174 -16.97 -39.32 -3.83
N SER A 175 -16.65 -38.31 -3.03
CA SER A 175 -17.01 -36.91 -3.34
C SER A 175 -16.34 -36.41 -4.62
N LEU A 176 -15.09 -36.81 -4.87
CA LEU A 176 -14.33 -36.46 -6.08
C LEU A 176 -14.72 -37.31 -7.30
N ARG A 177 -15.33 -38.49 -7.06
CA ARG A 177 -15.81 -39.42 -8.08
C ARG A 177 -17.26 -39.84 -7.79
N PRO A 178 -18.26 -38.96 -7.98
CA PRO A 178 -19.65 -39.26 -7.60
C PRO A 178 -20.29 -40.45 -8.35
N GLN A 179 -19.69 -40.85 -9.46
CA GLN A 179 -20.19 -41.98 -10.26
C GLN A 179 -19.58 -43.32 -9.85
N THR A 180 -18.88 -43.39 -8.72
CA THR A 180 -18.21 -44.60 -8.21
C THR A 180 -19.26 -45.69 -7.90
N GLN A 181 -19.03 -46.89 -8.40
CA GLN A 181 -19.83 -48.06 -8.16
C GLN A 181 -19.06 -49.18 -7.44
N HIS A 182 -17.74 -49.16 -7.58
CA HIS A 182 -16.84 -50.14 -7.01
C HIS A 182 -15.74 -49.48 -6.20
N LEU A 183 -15.46 -49.99 -5.00
CA LEU A 183 -14.34 -49.60 -4.16
C LEU A 183 -13.33 -50.74 -4.12
N ALA A 184 -12.17 -50.58 -4.69
CA ALA A 184 -11.09 -51.54 -4.57
C ALA A 184 -10.16 -51.16 -3.43
N LEU A 185 -9.99 -52.04 -2.45
CA LEU A 185 -9.03 -51.89 -1.38
C LEU A 185 -7.81 -52.75 -1.64
N VAL A 186 -6.64 -52.13 -1.70
CA VAL A 186 -5.35 -52.82 -1.81
C VAL A 186 -4.70 -52.80 -0.43
N SER A 187 -4.52 -53.99 0.17
CA SER A 187 -3.96 -54.13 1.51
C SER A 187 -3.08 -55.36 1.61
N ASP A 188 -2.27 -55.43 2.67
CA ASP A 188 -1.45 -56.57 2.96
C ASP A 188 -1.93 -57.33 4.22
N THR A 189 -1.10 -58.22 4.74
CA THR A 189 -1.37 -59.05 5.92
C THR A 189 -0.67 -58.55 7.17
N TRP A 190 -0.15 -57.31 7.18
CA TRP A 190 0.31 -56.70 8.43
C TRP A 190 -0.87 -56.39 9.35
N GLN A 191 -0.62 -56.19 10.65
CA GLN A 191 -1.70 -55.92 11.59
C GLN A 191 -2.56 -54.74 11.13
N ILE A 192 -1.94 -53.67 10.68
CA ILE A 192 -2.67 -52.50 10.18
C ILE A 192 -3.54 -52.84 8.95
N GLY A 193 -3.04 -53.65 8.01
CA GLY A 193 -3.81 -54.11 6.85
C GLY A 193 -5.07 -54.89 7.22
N PHE A 194 -5.02 -55.74 8.25
CA PHE A 194 -6.21 -56.39 8.78
C PHE A 194 -7.24 -55.39 9.32
N MET A 195 -6.77 -54.41 10.12
CA MET A 195 -7.62 -53.37 10.72
C MET A 195 -8.27 -52.49 9.65
N VAL A 196 -7.51 -52.06 8.66
CA VAL A 196 -8.01 -51.25 7.53
C VAL A 196 -9.07 -52.04 6.77
N ARG A 197 -8.83 -53.33 6.49
CA ARG A 197 -9.75 -54.19 5.77
C ARG A 197 -11.05 -54.37 6.56
N GLU A 198 -10.98 -54.72 7.85
CA GLU A 198 -12.14 -54.83 8.73
C GLU A 198 -12.97 -53.55 8.77
N LYS A 199 -12.29 -52.42 8.99
CA LYS A 199 -12.92 -51.11 9.04
C LYS A 199 -13.58 -50.72 7.70
N THR A 200 -12.91 -51.00 6.57
CA THR A 200 -13.44 -50.71 5.23
C THR A 200 -14.70 -51.58 4.96
N LYS A 201 -14.66 -52.89 5.25
CA LYS A 201 -15.81 -53.80 5.11
C LYS A 201 -17.01 -53.29 5.88
N ARG A 202 -16.79 -52.86 7.15
CA ARG A 202 -17.85 -52.32 8.01
C ARG A 202 -18.41 -51.01 7.46
N ILE A 203 -17.57 -50.05 7.06
CA ILE A 203 -17.99 -48.75 6.50
C ILE A 203 -18.82 -48.97 5.24
N VAL A 204 -18.35 -49.80 4.32
CA VAL A 204 -19.08 -50.07 3.06
C VAL A 204 -20.43 -50.70 3.37
N LYS A 205 -20.46 -51.69 4.23
CA LYS A 205 -21.71 -52.38 4.60
C LYS A 205 -22.74 -51.45 5.28
N GLU A 206 -22.28 -50.59 6.18
CA GLU A 206 -23.17 -49.75 7.00
C GLU A 206 -23.57 -48.44 6.29
N LYS A 207 -22.64 -47.80 5.59
CA LYS A 207 -22.87 -46.47 5.01
C LYS A 207 -23.06 -46.45 3.49
N TYR A 208 -22.47 -47.42 2.78
CA TYR A 208 -22.48 -47.46 1.31
C TYR A 208 -22.91 -48.85 0.79
N PRO A 209 -24.08 -49.37 1.16
CA PRO A 209 -24.49 -50.75 0.83
C PRO A 209 -24.66 -51.02 -0.68
N SER A 210 -24.75 -49.95 -1.51
CA SER A 210 -24.80 -50.04 -2.97
C SER A 210 -23.42 -50.11 -3.60
N LEU A 211 -22.34 -49.92 -2.84
CA LEU A 211 -20.99 -49.92 -3.34
C LEU A 211 -20.41 -51.34 -3.27
N ASP A 212 -19.95 -51.83 -4.42
CA ASP A 212 -19.31 -53.13 -4.44
C ASP A 212 -17.86 -53.03 -3.95
N LEU A 213 -17.49 -53.83 -2.97
CA LEU A 213 -16.15 -53.87 -2.37
C LEU A 213 -15.31 -54.97 -3.02
N ILE A 214 -14.22 -54.56 -3.66
CA ILE A 214 -13.23 -55.45 -4.24
C ILE A 214 -12.01 -55.50 -3.31
N ASP A 215 -11.89 -56.61 -2.57
CA ASP A 215 -10.78 -56.84 -1.61
C ASP A 215 -9.58 -57.42 -2.36
N LEU A 216 -8.51 -56.62 -2.49
CA LEU A 216 -7.25 -56.99 -3.16
C LEU A 216 -6.15 -57.10 -2.09
N ASN A 217 -5.93 -58.29 -1.58
CA ASN A 217 -4.95 -58.52 -0.52
C ASN A 217 -3.88 -59.54 -0.91
N ASN A 218 -2.67 -59.39 -0.31
CA ASN A 218 -1.51 -60.20 -0.63
C ASN A 218 -1.55 -61.63 -0.04
N ARG A 219 -2.58 -61.95 0.70
CA ARG A 219 -2.83 -63.33 1.16
C ARG A 219 -3.44 -64.17 0.01
N GLU A 220 -4.36 -63.60 -0.71
CA GLU A 220 -5.09 -64.27 -1.79
C GLU A 220 -4.41 -64.10 -3.13
N LEU A 221 -3.69 -63.01 -3.33
CA LEU A 221 -3.11 -62.61 -4.61
C LEU A 221 -1.59 -62.51 -4.50
N THR A 222 -0.92 -63.04 -5.51
CA THR A 222 0.47 -62.71 -5.80
C THR A 222 0.57 -61.30 -6.44
N THR A 223 1.73 -60.66 -6.38
CA THR A 223 1.93 -59.35 -7.02
C THR A 223 1.59 -59.36 -8.52
N ALA A 224 1.87 -60.45 -9.25
CA ALA A 224 1.52 -60.60 -10.65
C ALA A 224 -0.01 -60.68 -10.84
N GLN A 225 -0.70 -61.43 -9.99
CA GLN A 225 -2.17 -61.50 -10.01
C GLN A 225 -2.81 -60.15 -9.64
N LEU A 226 -2.27 -59.42 -8.67
CA LEU A 226 -2.69 -58.08 -8.34
C LEU A 226 -2.62 -57.15 -9.54
N LYS A 227 -1.49 -57.16 -10.25
CA LYS A 227 -1.32 -56.37 -11.50
C LYS A 227 -2.41 -56.65 -12.52
N THR A 228 -2.69 -57.93 -12.74
CA THR A 228 -3.76 -58.34 -13.68
C THR A 228 -5.12 -57.86 -13.24
N ARG A 229 -5.43 -58.00 -11.92
CA ARG A 229 -6.70 -57.53 -11.35
C ARG A 229 -6.85 -56.01 -11.45
N LEU A 230 -5.82 -55.25 -11.13
CA LEU A 230 -5.81 -53.77 -11.28
C LEU A 230 -6.04 -53.33 -12.71
N ALA A 231 -5.45 -54.03 -13.71
CA ALA A 231 -5.63 -53.71 -15.11
C ALA A 231 -7.04 -54.03 -15.66
N THR A 232 -7.80 -54.88 -14.93
CA THR A 232 -9.14 -55.36 -15.31
C THR A 232 -10.25 -54.95 -14.36
N LEU A 233 -10.02 -53.89 -13.57
CA LEU A 233 -11.03 -53.33 -12.69
C LEU A 233 -12.27 -52.86 -13.48
N PRO A 234 -13.46 -53.03 -12.93
CA PRO A 234 -14.67 -52.49 -13.54
C PRO A 234 -14.60 -50.98 -13.71
N LYS A 235 -15.34 -50.46 -14.71
CA LYS A 235 -15.47 -48.99 -14.84
C LYS A 235 -16.10 -48.39 -13.55
N HIS A 236 -15.78 -47.14 -13.29
CA HIS A 236 -16.25 -46.43 -12.09
C HIS A 236 -15.72 -47.03 -10.78
N THR A 237 -14.50 -47.54 -10.79
CA THR A 237 -13.78 -47.98 -9.59
C THR A 237 -12.95 -46.84 -9.02
N VAL A 238 -12.92 -46.71 -7.68
CA VAL A 238 -11.96 -45.95 -6.90
C VAL A 238 -11.08 -46.92 -6.14
N VAL A 239 -9.79 -46.68 -6.11
CA VAL A 239 -8.83 -47.54 -5.40
C VAL A 239 -8.37 -46.84 -4.12
N ILE A 240 -8.49 -47.53 -2.98
CA ILE A 240 -7.86 -47.15 -1.73
C ILE A 240 -6.61 -48.02 -1.56
N PHE A 241 -5.48 -47.38 -1.40
CA PHE A 241 -4.21 -48.03 -1.13
C PHE A 241 -3.85 -47.87 0.35
N ASP A 242 -3.72 -48.99 1.03
CA ASP A 242 -3.15 -49.09 2.35
C ASP A 242 -1.67 -49.47 2.23
N SER A 243 -1.38 -50.75 1.95
CA SER A 243 -0.01 -51.24 1.82
C SER A 243 0.03 -52.47 0.92
N TRP A 244 1.19 -52.82 0.43
CA TRP A 244 1.44 -54.06 -0.28
C TRP A 244 2.87 -54.52 -0.06
N PHE A 245 3.02 -55.62 0.66
CA PHE A 245 4.30 -56.26 0.89
C PHE A 245 4.32 -57.63 0.19
N SER A 246 5.36 -57.96 -0.50
CA SER A 246 5.54 -59.23 -1.15
C SER A 246 6.97 -59.73 -0.97
N GLN A 247 7.12 -60.81 -0.23
CA GLN A 247 8.38 -61.54 -0.17
C GLN A 247 8.52 -62.46 -1.38
N SER A 248 9.58 -62.32 -2.13
CA SER A 248 9.89 -63.28 -3.22
C SER A 248 10.60 -64.50 -2.63
N LYS A 249 9.98 -65.67 -2.81
CA LYS A 249 10.63 -66.93 -2.49
C LYS A 249 11.73 -67.30 -3.51
N ASN A 250 11.90 -66.56 -4.58
CA ASN A 250 12.92 -66.76 -5.61
C ASN A 250 13.92 -65.62 -5.64
N THR A 251 15.17 -65.94 -5.55
CA THR A 251 16.35 -65.01 -5.48
C THR A 251 16.46 -64.03 -6.69
N ALA A 252 15.67 -64.19 -7.73
CA ALA A 252 15.65 -63.34 -8.91
C ALA A 252 14.68 -62.12 -8.78
N ASN A 253 13.69 -62.15 -7.92
CA ASN A 253 12.71 -61.06 -7.72
C ASN A 253 12.94 -60.41 -6.34
N ARG A 254 13.29 -59.14 -6.35
CA ARG A 254 13.42 -58.34 -5.12
C ARG A 254 12.07 -58.25 -4.40
N ALA A 255 12.11 -58.33 -3.06
CA ALA A 255 10.94 -58.05 -2.23
C ALA A 255 10.34 -56.71 -2.64
N LEU A 256 9.02 -56.65 -2.78
CA LEU A 256 8.30 -55.43 -3.08
C LEU A 256 7.81 -54.83 -1.76
N TYR A 257 8.41 -53.75 -1.36
CA TYR A 257 8.05 -53.01 -0.14
C TYR A 257 7.00 -51.94 -0.44
N PRO A 258 6.20 -51.53 0.55
CA PRO A 258 5.07 -50.60 0.35
C PRO A 258 5.40 -49.35 -0.45
N ASP A 259 6.54 -48.71 -0.23
CA ASP A 259 6.94 -47.49 -0.94
C ASP A 259 7.13 -47.69 -2.44
N ASN A 260 7.63 -48.87 -2.84
CA ASN A 260 7.78 -49.24 -4.26
C ASN A 260 6.50 -49.86 -4.83
N ALA A 261 5.75 -50.59 -4.01
CA ALA A 261 4.49 -51.20 -4.39
C ALA A 261 3.44 -50.19 -4.80
N MET A 262 3.37 -49.06 -4.13
CA MET A 262 2.48 -47.96 -4.45
C MET A 262 2.66 -47.46 -5.89
N ARG A 263 3.92 -47.23 -6.33
CA ARG A 263 4.25 -46.82 -7.70
C ARG A 263 3.91 -47.92 -8.73
N TYR A 264 4.16 -49.18 -8.36
CA TYR A 264 3.84 -50.34 -9.20
C TYR A 264 2.32 -50.45 -9.40
N ILE A 265 1.53 -50.28 -8.32
CA ILE A 265 0.06 -50.35 -8.35
C ILE A 265 -0.49 -49.19 -9.18
N ALA A 266 -0.08 -47.97 -8.91
CA ALA A 266 -0.53 -46.78 -9.65
C ALA A 266 -0.21 -46.89 -11.17
N SER A 267 0.94 -47.48 -11.54
CA SER A 267 1.32 -47.71 -12.94
C SER A 267 0.56 -48.85 -13.60
N SER A 268 -0.10 -49.70 -12.84
CA SER A 268 -0.85 -50.86 -13.34
C SER A 268 -2.31 -50.56 -13.63
N LEU A 269 -2.80 -49.39 -13.25
CA LEU A 269 -4.19 -48.96 -13.45
C LEU A 269 -4.41 -48.35 -14.84
N THR A 270 -5.57 -48.59 -15.41
CA THR A 270 -5.95 -48.14 -16.77
C THR A 270 -6.87 -46.93 -16.78
N GLY A 271 -6.91 -46.13 -15.70
CA GLY A 271 -7.73 -44.92 -15.65
C GLY A 271 -8.41 -44.69 -14.30
N ASP A 272 -8.20 -45.58 -13.37
CA ASP A 272 -8.76 -45.46 -12.02
C ASP A 272 -7.86 -44.64 -11.11
N VAL A 273 -8.48 -43.92 -10.15
CA VAL A 273 -7.79 -43.02 -9.26
C VAL A 273 -7.48 -43.74 -7.95
N VAL A 274 -6.25 -43.55 -7.45
CA VAL A 274 -5.80 -44.15 -6.20
C VAL A 274 -5.71 -43.10 -5.11
N PHE A 275 -6.30 -43.39 -3.95
CA PHE A 275 -6.17 -42.61 -2.73
C PHE A 275 -5.38 -43.41 -1.68
N GLY A 276 -4.64 -42.70 -0.84
CA GLY A 276 -3.82 -43.30 0.21
C GLY A 276 -4.32 -42.98 1.61
N LEU A 277 -3.90 -43.79 2.57
CA LEU A 277 -4.27 -43.61 3.97
C LEU A 277 -3.20 -42.90 4.81
N TYR A 278 -2.05 -42.56 4.24
CA TYR A 278 -0.93 -41.92 4.91
C TYR A 278 -0.10 -41.05 3.93
N ASP A 279 0.83 -40.25 4.46
CA ASP A 279 1.59 -39.20 3.74
C ASP A 279 2.70 -39.76 2.83
N VAL A 280 2.40 -40.77 2.02
CA VAL A 280 3.37 -41.27 1.03
C VAL A 280 2.74 -41.31 -0.34
N GLY A 281 3.44 -40.77 -1.36
CA GLY A 281 3.03 -40.83 -2.75
C GLY A 281 2.03 -39.77 -3.20
N ILE A 282 1.41 -39.03 -2.30
CA ILE A 282 0.47 -37.95 -2.67
C ILE A 282 1.27 -36.72 -3.11
N ARG A 283 2.29 -36.33 -2.39
CA ARG A 283 3.16 -35.21 -2.74
C ARG A 283 3.83 -35.39 -4.11
N ASP A 284 4.26 -36.62 -4.39
CA ASP A 284 4.91 -37.00 -5.66
C ASP A 284 3.94 -37.21 -6.82
N GLY A 285 2.65 -37.15 -6.58
CA GLY A 285 1.62 -37.34 -7.60
C GLY A 285 1.38 -38.79 -8.02
N VAL A 286 1.87 -39.77 -7.25
CA VAL A 286 1.59 -41.19 -7.45
C VAL A 286 0.15 -41.48 -7.02
N LEU A 287 -0.28 -40.94 -5.87
CA LEU A 287 -1.64 -41.01 -5.36
C LEU A 287 -2.37 -39.67 -5.55
N ALA A 288 -3.67 -39.71 -5.68
CA ALA A 288 -4.50 -38.53 -5.89
C ALA A 288 -4.72 -37.72 -4.62
N GLY A 289 -4.82 -38.39 -3.46
CA GLY A 289 -5.06 -37.73 -2.19
C GLY A 289 -5.33 -38.71 -1.06
N GLY A 290 -5.63 -38.13 0.10
CA GLY A 290 -6.00 -38.89 1.30
C GLY A 290 -6.32 -37.95 2.45
N VAL A 291 -6.76 -38.50 3.58
CA VAL A 291 -7.03 -37.79 4.81
C VAL A 291 -6.18 -38.41 5.92
N TYR A 292 -5.26 -37.62 6.48
CA TYR A 292 -4.31 -38.11 7.50
C TYR A 292 -3.73 -36.92 8.31
N PRO A 293 -3.16 -37.16 9.52
CA PRO A 293 -2.33 -36.18 10.22
C PRO A 293 -1.03 -35.88 9.45
N THR A 294 -0.43 -34.74 9.68
CA THR A 294 0.88 -34.47 9.08
C THR A 294 2.00 -35.25 9.74
N THR A 295 3.01 -35.62 8.96
CA THR A 295 4.24 -36.20 9.52
C THR A 295 4.91 -35.22 10.51
N GLU A 296 4.84 -33.92 10.25
CA GLU A 296 5.34 -32.88 11.15
C GLU A 296 4.59 -32.85 12.48
N GLU A 297 3.27 -33.10 12.48
CA GLU A 297 2.46 -33.17 13.71
C GLU A 297 2.84 -34.41 14.54
N LEU A 298 3.02 -35.57 13.90
CA LEU A 298 3.51 -36.76 14.54
C LEU A 298 4.92 -36.57 15.14
N GLN A 299 5.83 -35.99 14.40
CA GLN A 299 7.19 -35.66 14.86
C GLN A 299 7.18 -34.73 16.07
N SER A 300 6.41 -33.62 15.99
CA SER A 300 6.32 -32.66 17.09
C SER A 300 5.68 -33.30 18.35
N THR A 301 4.70 -34.16 18.16
CA THR A 301 4.07 -34.92 19.25
C THR A 301 5.07 -35.85 19.93
N LEU A 302 5.83 -36.62 19.13
CA LEU A 302 6.87 -37.51 19.65
C LEU A 302 7.93 -36.71 20.44
N ILE A 303 8.46 -35.62 19.88
CA ILE A 303 9.47 -34.80 20.55
C ILE A 303 8.92 -34.23 21.87
N ASN A 304 7.67 -33.75 21.88
CA ASN A 304 7.04 -33.24 23.10
C ASN A 304 6.92 -34.31 24.18
N VAL A 305 6.62 -35.58 23.82
CA VAL A 305 6.60 -36.70 24.76
C VAL A 305 8.01 -36.99 25.28
N LEU A 306 9.02 -37.03 24.39
CA LEU A 306 10.41 -37.27 24.78
C LEU A 306 10.92 -36.19 25.73
N MET A 307 10.65 -34.91 25.47
CA MET A 307 11.03 -33.80 26.37
C MET A 307 10.41 -33.94 27.77
N LYS A 308 9.18 -34.44 27.89
CA LYS A 308 8.56 -34.71 29.20
C LYS A 308 9.29 -35.83 29.94
N ILE A 309 9.70 -36.90 29.24
CA ILE A 309 10.45 -38.02 29.82
C ILE A 309 11.84 -37.54 30.28
N GLU A 310 12.54 -36.73 29.45
CA GLU A 310 13.82 -36.13 29.81
C GLU A 310 13.73 -35.26 31.08
N ASN A 311 12.58 -34.61 31.29
CA ASN A 311 12.27 -33.83 32.48
C ASN A 311 11.77 -34.68 33.66
N GLY A 312 11.85 -36.02 33.59
CA GLY A 312 11.58 -36.96 34.69
C GLY A 312 10.13 -37.44 34.81
N VAL A 313 9.25 -37.10 33.87
CA VAL A 313 7.88 -37.61 33.84
C VAL A 313 7.90 -39.09 33.43
N GLN A 314 7.28 -39.96 34.21
CA GLN A 314 7.25 -41.40 33.89
C GLN A 314 6.24 -41.67 32.78
N PRO A 315 6.61 -42.42 31.73
CA PRO A 315 5.69 -42.74 30.61
C PRO A 315 4.40 -43.41 31.03
N LYS A 316 4.44 -44.31 32.01
CA LYS A 316 3.24 -44.99 32.54
C LYS A 316 2.18 -44.04 33.10
N ASP A 317 2.60 -42.86 33.58
CA ASP A 317 1.72 -41.82 34.15
C ASP A 317 1.19 -40.84 33.08
N MET A 318 1.69 -40.95 31.85
CA MET A 318 1.20 -40.15 30.71
C MET A 318 -0.05 -40.82 30.10
N PRO A 319 -1.05 -40.02 29.65
CA PRO A 319 -2.16 -40.56 28.89
C PRO A 319 -1.69 -41.06 27.50
N LEU A 320 -2.49 -41.91 26.89
CA LEU A 320 -2.36 -42.22 25.46
C LEU A 320 -2.56 -40.96 24.66
N VAL A 321 -1.65 -40.68 23.73
CA VAL A 321 -1.75 -39.56 22.80
C VAL A 321 -2.32 -40.03 21.47
N LYS A 322 -3.44 -39.45 21.05
CA LYS A 322 -4.05 -39.73 19.74
C LYS A 322 -3.90 -38.50 18.84
N LEU A 323 -3.54 -38.73 17.58
CA LEU A 323 -3.59 -37.72 16.53
C LEU A 323 -5.00 -37.75 15.91
N ASP A 324 -5.94 -37.02 16.51
CA ASP A 324 -7.34 -36.98 16.06
C ASP A 324 -7.59 -35.93 14.96
N ASN A 325 -6.65 -35.04 14.72
CA ASN A 325 -6.74 -34.01 13.68
C ASN A 325 -6.13 -34.51 12.38
N ALA A 326 -6.96 -34.64 11.36
CA ALA A 326 -6.50 -34.98 10.01
C ALA A 326 -6.87 -33.89 9.02
N ASN A 327 -5.98 -33.64 8.09
CA ASN A 327 -6.21 -32.73 6.99
C ASN A 327 -6.42 -33.51 5.68
N THR A 328 -7.15 -32.91 4.76
CA THR A 328 -7.31 -33.43 3.41
C THR A 328 -6.15 -32.99 2.55
N TYR A 329 -5.40 -33.94 2.00
CA TYR A 329 -4.29 -33.69 1.09
C TYR A 329 -4.63 -34.22 -0.29
N LEU A 330 -4.36 -33.40 -1.33
CA LEU A 330 -4.67 -33.72 -2.71
C LEU A 330 -3.51 -33.32 -3.63
N ASN A 331 -3.23 -34.15 -4.63
CA ASN A 331 -2.31 -33.76 -5.69
C ASN A 331 -3.09 -33.16 -6.87
N TYR A 332 -2.95 -31.86 -7.08
CA TYR A 332 -3.68 -31.11 -8.09
C TYR A 332 -3.44 -31.63 -9.52
N GLN A 333 -2.19 -31.96 -9.87
CA GLN A 333 -1.84 -32.46 -11.18
C GLN A 333 -2.42 -33.85 -11.44
N THR A 334 -2.42 -34.70 -10.41
CA THR A 334 -3.01 -36.04 -10.47
C THR A 334 -4.53 -35.97 -10.65
N LEU A 335 -5.22 -35.09 -9.89
CA LEU A 335 -6.65 -34.86 -10.09
C LEU A 335 -6.97 -34.41 -11.52
N LYS A 336 -6.20 -33.49 -12.06
CA LYS A 336 -6.34 -33.06 -13.47
C LYS A 336 -6.06 -34.17 -14.48
N LYS A 337 -5.01 -34.96 -14.26
CA LYS A 337 -4.65 -36.10 -15.11
C LYS A 337 -5.81 -37.10 -15.24
N TYR A 338 -6.54 -37.33 -14.15
CA TYR A 338 -7.69 -38.23 -14.13
C TYR A 338 -9.02 -37.53 -14.47
N GLY A 339 -9.01 -36.30 -14.95
CA GLY A 339 -10.17 -35.56 -15.42
C GLY A 339 -11.22 -35.25 -14.35
N ILE A 340 -10.80 -35.13 -13.08
CA ILE A 340 -11.71 -34.75 -11.99
C ILE A 340 -11.99 -33.24 -12.09
N PRO A 341 -13.26 -32.82 -12.20
CA PRO A 341 -13.62 -31.40 -12.33
C PRO A 341 -13.25 -30.57 -11.10
N GLU A 342 -12.73 -29.37 -11.29
CA GLU A 342 -12.28 -28.49 -10.20
C GLU A 342 -13.42 -28.04 -9.25
N ASN A 343 -14.66 -28.02 -9.73
CA ASN A 343 -15.82 -27.70 -8.90
C ASN A 343 -16.12 -28.76 -7.82
N LEU A 344 -15.54 -29.96 -7.94
CA LEU A 344 -15.61 -31.02 -6.91
C LEU A 344 -14.47 -30.92 -5.89
N TYR A 345 -13.49 -30.04 -6.11
CA TYR A 345 -12.34 -29.95 -5.23
C TYR A 345 -12.72 -29.32 -3.88
N PRO A 346 -12.44 -29.99 -2.75
CA PRO A 346 -12.71 -29.42 -1.43
C PRO A 346 -11.95 -28.12 -1.19
N LYS A 347 -12.64 -27.09 -0.72
CA LYS A 347 -12.03 -25.76 -0.49
C LYS A 347 -10.98 -25.76 0.61
N ASN A 348 -11.14 -26.64 1.59
CA ASN A 348 -10.28 -26.72 2.79
C ASN A 348 -9.15 -27.75 2.64
N ALA A 349 -8.96 -28.33 1.45
CA ALA A 349 -7.88 -29.27 1.22
C ALA A 349 -6.54 -28.57 0.96
N ILE A 350 -5.47 -29.22 1.34
CA ILE A 350 -4.10 -28.81 1.03
C ILE A 350 -3.70 -29.46 -0.29
N TYR A 351 -3.35 -28.61 -1.27
CA TYR A 351 -3.04 -29.06 -2.64
C TYR A 351 -1.55 -29.07 -2.91
N PHE A 352 -1.00 -30.24 -3.24
CA PHE A 352 0.34 -30.34 -3.79
C PHE A 352 0.32 -30.10 -5.30
N GLY A 353 1.33 -29.38 -5.80
CA GLY A 353 1.47 -29.11 -7.24
C GLY A 353 0.40 -28.21 -7.86
N LYS A 354 -0.41 -27.52 -7.04
CA LYS A 354 -1.33 -26.50 -7.52
C LYS A 354 -0.53 -25.28 -7.97
N PRO A 355 -0.74 -24.78 -9.21
CA PRO A 355 -0.08 -23.56 -9.65
C PRO A 355 -0.52 -22.40 -8.75
N ILE A 356 0.47 -21.70 -8.22
CA ILE A 356 0.23 -20.51 -7.40
C ILE A 356 -0.44 -19.46 -8.30
N SER A 357 -1.59 -18.94 -7.88
CA SER A 357 -2.29 -17.91 -8.63
C SER A 357 -1.43 -16.64 -8.74
N PHE A 358 -1.68 -15.82 -9.77
CA PHE A 358 -0.99 -14.54 -9.92
C PHE A 358 -1.13 -13.68 -8.65
N PHE A 359 -2.31 -13.71 -8.03
CA PHE A 359 -2.59 -12.95 -6.82
C PHE A 359 -1.80 -13.48 -5.61
N GLU A 360 -1.78 -14.78 -5.38
CA GLU A 360 -1.00 -15.39 -4.29
C GLU A 360 0.51 -15.17 -4.47
N ARG A 361 1.02 -15.31 -5.71
CA ARG A 361 2.44 -15.08 -6.00
C ARG A 361 2.85 -13.63 -5.80
N ASN A 362 1.95 -12.69 -6.03
CA ASN A 362 2.22 -11.26 -5.99
C ASN A 362 1.52 -10.55 -4.81
N GLU A 363 1.00 -11.27 -3.83
CA GLU A 363 0.25 -10.73 -2.70
C GLU A 363 0.93 -9.54 -2.03
N LYS A 364 2.23 -9.66 -1.74
CA LYS A 364 3.04 -8.59 -1.12
C LYS A 364 3.14 -7.34 -2.01
N TYR A 365 3.29 -7.54 -3.34
CA TYR A 365 3.36 -6.44 -4.30
C TYR A 365 2.00 -5.78 -4.51
N ILE A 366 0.92 -6.57 -4.54
CA ILE A 366 -0.45 -6.07 -4.64
C ILE A 366 -0.81 -5.28 -3.38
N LEU A 367 -0.50 -5.81 -2.20
CA LEU A 367 -0.71 -5.10 -0.93
C LEU A 367 0.10 -3.80 -0.88
N GLY A 368 1.38 -3.84 -1.27
CA GLY A 368 2.24 -2.66 -1.41
C GLY A 368 1.68 -1.62 -2.38
N GLY A 369 1.17 -2.07 -3.53
CA GLY A 369 0.52 -1.21 -4.53
C GLY A 369 -0.76 -0.54 -4.00
N VAL A 370 -1.58 -1.28 -3.28
CA VAL A 370 -2.79 -0.74 -2.63
C VAL A 370 -2.42 0.29 -1.57
N CYS A 371 -1.44 0.00 -0.72
CA CYS A 371 -0.94 0.96 0.28
C CYS A 371 -0.38 2.23 -0.38
N ALA A 372 0.38 2.10 -1.47
CA ALA A 372 0.90 3.24 -2.23
C ALA A 372 -0.22 4.09 -2.83
N LEU A 373 -1.26 3.47 -3.41
CA LEU A 373 -2.44 4.16 -3.93
C LEU A 373 -3.17 4.94 -2.83
N ILE A 374 -3.37 4.34 -1.67
CA ILE A 374 -4.00 5.01 -0.52
C ILE A 374 -3.14 6.21 -0.08
N ALA A 375 -1.82 6.06 -0.01
CA ALA A 375 -0.92 7.15 0.35
C ALA A 375 -0.98 8.30 -0.68
N ILE A 376 -1.06 8.00 -1.98
CA ILE A 376 -1.23 9.00 -3.05
C ILE A 376 -2.57 9.73 -2.90
N VAL A 377 -3.66 9.02 -2.64
CA VAL A 377 -4.99 9.64 -2.44
C VAL A 377 -4.98 10.56 -1.22
N ILE A 378 -4.34 10.15 -0.12
CA ILE A 378 -4.17 10.98 1.07
C ILE A 378 -3.35 12.23 0.72
N LEU A 379 -2.23 12.09 0.01
CA LEU A 379 -1.38 13.19 -0.40
C LEU A 379 -2.15 14.20 -1.28
N ILE A 380 -2.87 13.71 -2.30
CA ILE A 380 -3.70 14.55 -3.16
C ILE A 380 -4.77 15.29 -2.33
N SER A 381 -5.41 14.61 -1.38
CA SER A 381 -6.42 15.20 -0.51
C SER A 381 -5.84 16.29 0.38
N VAL A 382 -4.65 16.07 0.93
CA VAL A 382 -3.91 17.06 1.74
C VAL A 382 -3.53 18.27 0.90
N VAL A 383 -2.96 18.06 -0.30
CA VAL A 383 -2.61 19.16 -1.22
C VAL A 383 -3.84 19.96 -1.59
N ALA A 384 -4.94 19.31 -1.97
CA ALA A 384 -6.20 19.99 -2.30
C ALA A 384 -6.78 20.76 -1.11
N PHE A 385 -6.63 20.25 0.11
CA PHE A 385 -7.04 20.95 1.33
C PHE A 385 -6.22 22.23 1.52
N PHE A 386 -4.88 22.15 1.40
CA PHE A 386 -4.01 23.31 1.54
C PHE A 386 -4.25 24.35 0.43
N GLU A 387 -4.44 23.93 -0.82
CA GLU A 387 -4.81 24.84 -1.92
C GLU A 387 -6.11 25.61 -1.63
N ARG A 388 -7.16 24.91 -1.17
CA ARG A 388 -8.43 25.55 -0.80
C ARG A 388 -8.25 26.54 0.36
N LYS A 389 -7.43 26.19 1.35
CA LYS A 389 -7.11 27.08 2.47
C LYS A 389 -6.36 28.32 1.99
N LEU A 390 -5.36 28.17 1.13
CA LEU A 390 -4.58 29.27 0.57
C LEU A 390 -5.45 30.22 -0.26
N LYS A 391 -6.30 29.67 -1.14
CA LYS A 391 -7.27 30.44 -1.95
C LYS A 391 -8.25 31.24 -1.08
N ARG A 392 -8.71 30.66 0.04
CA ARG A 392 -9.58 31.38 0.99
C ARG A 392 -8.84 32.53 1.67
N GLN A 393 -7.59 32.31 2.10
CA GLN A 393 -6.78 33.36 2.73
C GLN A 393 -6.46 34.49 1.75
N ALA A 394 -6.08 34.19 0.51
CA ALA A 394 -5.84 35.17 -0.54
C ALA A 394 -7.09 36.00 -0.85
N LYS A 395 -8.27 35.37 -0.91
CA LYS A 395 -9.53 36.05 -1.13
C LYS A 395 -9.88 37.00 0.02
N MET A 396 -9.64 36.59 1.28
CA MET A 396 -9.82 37.44 2.46
C MET A 396 -8.90 38.67 2.44
N LEU A 397 -7.60 38.47 2.11
CA LEU A 397 -6.64 39.57 2.01
C LEU A 397 -7.05 40.59 0.92
N LEU A 398 -7.54 40.12 -0.22
CA LEU A 398 -8.06 40.98 -1.31
C LEU A 398 -9.29 41.78 -0.86
N LEU A 399 -10.20 41.17 -0.10
CA LEU A 399 -11.38 41.88 0.42
C LEU A 399 -10.99 42.98 1.41
N VAL A 400 -10.10 42.66 2.36
CA VAL A 400 -9.60 43.64 3.35
C VAL A 400 -8.85 44.79 2.66
N SER A 401 -8.04 44.49 1.63
CA SER A 401 -7.35 45.52 0.85
C SER A 401 -8.32 46.45 0.11
N ARG A 402 -9.37 45.89 -0.51
CA ARG A 402 -10.40 46.70 -1.21
C ARG A 402 -11.21 47.56 -0.25
N GLU A 403 -11.56 47.03 0.93
CA GLU A 403 -12.28 47.83 1.95
C GLU A 403 -11.41 48.99 2.44
N ASN A 404 -10.10 48.78 2.62
CA ASN A 404 -9.20 49.81 3.05
C ASN A 404 -9.03 50.91 1.99
N GLU A 405 -8.95 50.54 0.68
CA GLU A 405 -8.93 51.51 -0.42
C GLU A 405 -10.23 52.33 -0.49
N LYS A 406 -11.40 51.69 -0.40
CA LYS A 406 -12.67 52.37 -0.33
C LYS A 406 -12.78 53.31 0.87
N GLY A 407 -12.29 52.91 2.02
CA GLY A 407 -12.24 53.73 3.22
C GLY A 407 -11.41 55.01 3.01
N LYS A 408 -10.25 54.90 2.37
CA LYS A 408 -9.39 56.06 2.02
C LYS A 408 -10.06 57.01 1.04
N SER A 409 -10.70 56.49 0.00
CA SER A 409 -11.40 57.30 -1.02
C SER A 409 -12.58 58.04 -0.41
N ASN A 410 -13.43 57.35 0.35
CA ASN A 410 -14.54 57.97 1.05
C ASN A 410 -14.12 59.05 2.05
N PHE A 411 -13.00 58.83 2.76
CA PHE A 411 -12.45 59.83 3.69
C PHE A 411 -12.03 61.10 2.91
N ILE A 412 -11.29 60.97 1.82
CA ILE A 412 -10.82 62.08 0.98
C ILE A 412 -12.05 62.86 0.44
N THR A 413 -13.05 62.16 -0.09
CA THR A 413 -14.26 62.74 -0.63
C THR A 413 -15.03 63.55 0.44
N ASN A 414 -15.21 62.95 1.60
CA ASN A 414 -15.93 63.60 2.74
C ASN A 414 -15.17 64.83 3.27
N MET A 415 -13.82 64.73 3.38
CA MET A 415 -13.01 65.89 3.75
C MET A 415 -13.14 67.04 2.78
N GLY A 416 -13.19 66.72 1.46
CA GLY A 416 -13.44 67.75 0.41
C GLY A 416 -14.76 68.53 0.62
N TYR A 417 -15.83 67.80 0.94
CA TYR A 417 -17.14 68.45 1.22
C TYR A 417 -17.11 69.26 2.50
N LEU A 418 -16.51 68.76 3.59
CA LEU A 418 -16.42 69.47 4.85
C LEU A 418 -15.63 70.76 4.77
N MET A 419 -14.58 70.80 3.93
CA MET A 419 -13.76 72.00 3.74
C MET A 419 -14.36 73.04 2.81
N ARG A 420 -15.23 72.62 1.86
CA ARG A 420 -15.87 73.57 0.96
C ARG A 420 -16.78 74.57 1.69
N SER A 421 -17.51 74.11 2.73
CA SER A 421 -18.42 74.95 3.48
C SER A 421 -17.77 76.13 4.18
N PRO A 422 -16.68 75.98 4.98
CA PRO A 422 -16.02 77.12 5.62
C PRO A 422 -15.32 78.05 4.63
N LEU A 423 -14.80 77.48 3.48
CA LEU A 423 -14.22 78.32 2.45
C LEU A 423 -15.27 79.21 1.75
N HIS A 424 -16.49 78.68 1.51
CA HIS A 424 -17.60 79.50 1.00
C HIS A 424 -18.02 80.56 2.05
N ALA A 425 -18.03 80.22 3.34
CA ALA A 425 -18.33 81.22 4.39
C ALA A 425 -17.28 82.34 4.41
N ILE A 426 -15.98 82.00 4.26
CA ILE A 426 -14.92 83.03 4.10
C ILE A 426 -15.15 83.85 2.85
N GLN A 427 -15.56 83.22 1.72
CA GLN A 427 -15.90 83.96 0.50
C GLN A 427 -16.99 84.98 0.73
N MET A 428 -18.09 84.53 1.32
CA MET A 428 -19.27 85.41 1.58
C MET A 428 -18.87 86.58 2.52
N SER A 429 -18.04 86.31 3.52
CA SER A 429 -17.54 87.32 4.44
C SER A 429 -16.70 88.39 3.73
N ILE A 430 -15.83 87.97 2.80
CA ILE A 430 -15.01 88.89 1.98
C ILE A 430 -15.90 89.68 1.03
N ASP A 431 -16.93 89.05 0.45
CA ASP A 431 -17.82 89.72 -0.50
C ASP A 431 -18.73 90.72 0.19
N MET A 432 -19.00 90.58 1.50
CA MET A 432 -19.76 91.52 2.31
C MET A 432 -18.92 92.68 2.83
N LEU A 433 -17.62 92.66 2.67
CA LEU A 433 -16.78 93.81 3.09
C LEU A 433 -17.03 95.03 2.14
N ASP A 434 -17.29 96.14 2.78
CA ASP A 434 -17.45 97.43 2.03
C ASP A 434 -16.08 97.94 1.50
N LYS A 435 -15.88 97.80 0.19
CA LYS A 435 -14.67 98.11 -0.49
C LYS A 435 -14.47 99.64 -0.77
N SER A 436 -15.53 100.46 -0.51
CA SER A 436 -15.51 101.90 -0.82
C SER A 436 -14.64 102.68 0.16
N ASN A 437 -14.39 102.20 1.38
CA ASN A 437 -13.61 102.88 2.40
C ASN A 437 -12.23 102.24 2.69
N MET A 438 -11.74 101.29 1.84
CA MET A 438 -10.48 100.62 2.03
C MET A 438 -9.28 101.44 1.45
N ASN A 439 -8.21 101.48 2.24
CA ASN A 439 -6.92 102.05 1.72
C ASN A 439 -6.30 101.07 0.71
N ASP A 440 -5.28 101.47 0.02
CA ASP A 440 -4.69 100.64 -1.05
C ASP A 440 -3.97 99.41 -0.52
N ASN A 441 -3.43 99.43 0.68
CA ASN A 441 -2.83 98.28 1.35
C ASN A 441 -3.92 97.22 1.76
N ASP A 442 -5.07 97.69 2.20
CA ASP A 442 -6.24 96.77 2.54
C ASP A 442 -6.79 96.11 1.27
N LYS A 443 -6.84 96.82 0.15
CA LYS A 443 -7.23 96.28 -1.19
C LYS A 443 -6.24 95.20 -1.65
N GLU A 444 -4.94 95.43 -1.48
CA GLU A 444 -3.88 94.47 -1.81
C GLU A 444 -3.98 93.24 -0.94
N LEU A 445 -4.11 93.37 0.40
CA LEU A 445 -4.37 92.26 1.33
C LEU A 445 -5.64 91.47 0.98
N LEU A 446 -6.76 92.14 0.68
CA LEU A 446 -8.00 91.53 0.25
C LEU A 446 -7.85 90.74 -1.05
N SER A 447 -7.10 91.33 -2.04
CA SER A 447 -6.76 90.58 -3.25
C SER A 447 -5.93 89.36 -3.00
N PHE A 448 -4.93 89.43 -2.09
CA PHE A 448 -4.13 88.31 -1.71
C PHE A 448 -4.96 87.18 -0.97
N ILE A 449 -5.87 87.58 -0.09
CA ILE A 449 -6.80 86.62 0.55
C ILE A 449 -7.69 85.92 -0.45
N ASN A 450 -8.28 86.69 -1.38
CA ASN A 450 -9.13 86.18 -2.45
C ASN A 450 -8.38 85.16 -3.36
N GLN A 451 -7.15 85.49 -3.69
CA GLN A 451 -6.27 84.63 -4.53
C GLN A 451 -5.97 83.30 -3.80
N ASN A 452 -5.55 83.35 -2.53
CA ASN A 452 -5.25 82.16 -1.73
C ASN A 452 -6.49 81.29 -1.47
N LYS A 453 -7.66 81.93 -1.18
CA LYS A 453 -8.94 81.23 -1.07
C LYS A 453 -9.33 80.48 -2.35
N SER A 454 -9.23 81.13 -3.50
CA SER A 454 -9.51 80.53 -4.81
C SER A 454 -8.58 79.34 -5.10
N MET A 455 -7.30 79.49 -4.72
CA MET A 455 -6.34 78.42 -4.81
C MET A 455 -6.70 77.22 -3.90
N LEU A 456 -7.07 77.45 -2.66
CA LEU A 456 -7.51 76.38 -1.74
C LEU A 456 -8.74 75.64 -2.29
N LEU A 457 -9.71 76.37 -2.81
CA LEU A 457 -10.91 75.75 -3.43
C LEU A 457 -10.56 74.88 -4.61
N ASN A 458 -9.63 75.30 -5.44
CA ASN A 458 -9.17 74.49 -6.57
C ASN A 458 -8.46 73.22 -6.11
N ILE A 459 -7.54 73.28 -5.11
CA ILE A 459 -6.86 72.15 -4.54
C ILE A 459 -7.90 71.14 -3.95
N PHE A 460 -8.90 71.64 -3.22
CA PHE A 460 -9.92 70.73 -2.69
C PHE A 460 -10.80 70.07 -3.79
N ASN A 461 -11.10 70.83 -4.84
CA ASN A 461 -11.84 70.24 -5.98
C ASN A 461 -10.97 69.16 -6.68
N ASP A 462 -9.69 69.39 -6.86
CA ASP A 462 -8.75 68.41 -7.42
C ASP A 462 -8.62 67.17 -6.54
N ILE A 463 -8.58 67.30 -5.19
CA ILE A 463 -8.60 66.19 -4.26
C ILE A 463 -9.89 65.38 -4.37
N ILE A 464 -11.06 66.04 -4.44
CA ILE A 464 -12.35 65.37 -4.60
C ILE A 464 -12.39 64.61 -5.93
N ASP A 465 -11.97 65.23 -7.01
CA ASP A 465 -11.95 64.61 -8.34
C ASP A 465 -10.97 63.41 -8.40
N LEU A 466 -9.80 63.51 -7.77
CA LEU A 466 -8.87 62.40 -7.62
C LEU A 466 -9.48 61.25 -6.80
N GLY A 467 -10.22 61.55 -5.69
CA GLY A 467 -10.93 60.57 -4.90
C GLY A 467 -11.96 59.81 -5.72
N LYS A 468 -12.81 60.55 -6.44
CA LYS A 468 -13.83 59.99 -7.34
C LYS A 468 -13.25 59.20 -8.52
N ALA A 469 -12.10 59.65 -9.06
CA ALA A 469 -11.43 58.94 -10.13
C ALA A 469 -10.87 57.57 -9.68
N GLY A 470 -10.48 57.43 -8.39
CA GLY A 470 -10.06 56.17 -7.78
C GLY A 470 -11.18 55.13 -7.69
N GLU A 471 -12.44 55.57 -7.61
CA GLU A 471 -13.64 54.68 -7.53
C GLU A 471 -14.30 54.44 -8.88
N ASN A 472 -13.81 54.97 -9.98
CA ASN A 472 -14.49 55.02 -11.28
C ASN A 472 -15.89 55.73 -11.22
N ASP A 473 -16.04 56.67 -10.28
CA ASP A 473 -17.28 57.40 -10.01
C ASP A 473 -17.24 58.84 -10.53
N LEU A 474 -16.47 59.11 -11.57
CA LEU A 474 -16.45 60.39 -12.28
C LEU A 474 -17.67 60.46 -13.19
N ASN A 475 -18.63 61.34 -12.86
CA ASN A 475 -19.77 61.66 -13.73
C ASN A 475 -19.28 62.50 -14.93
N LEU A 476 -18.85 61.81 -16.02
CA LEU A 476 -18.39 62.43 -17.26
C LEU A 476 -19.52 62.49 -18.27
N SER A 477 -19.71 63.65 -18.89
CA SER A 477 -20.64 63.84 -20.01
C SER A 477 -19.85 63.81 -21.33
N LEU A 478 -19.58 62.57 -21.80
CA LEU A 478 -18.78 62.39 -23.04
C LEU A 478 -19.61 62.82 -24.26
N THR A 479 -19.11 63.82 -24.96
CA THR A 479 -19.67 64.35 -26.20
C THR A 479 -18.56 64.52 -27.28
N SER A 480 -18.96 64.88 -28.48
CA SER A 480 -18.02 65.26 -29.54
C SER A 480 -17.48 66.68 -29.28
N VAL A 481 -16.16 66.79 -29.08
CA VAL A 481 -15.49 68.05 -28.79
C VAL A 481 -14.56 68.39 -29.96
N ASP A 482 -14.77 69.57 -30.56
CA ASP A 482 -13.84 70.12 -31.56
C ASP A 482 -12.58 70.66 -30.88
N VAL A 483 -11.41 70.13 -31.26
CA VAL A 483 -10.16 70.35 -30.55
C VAL A 483 -9.65 71.76 -30.78
N GLU A 484 -9.71 72.32 -32.02
CA GLU A 484 -9.20 73.65 -32.35
C GLU A 484 -9.95 74.76 -31.59
N PRO A 485 -11.27 74.87 -31.65
CA PRO A 485 -12.02 75.84 -30.85
C PRO A 485 -11.80 75.74 -29.36
N ALA A 486 -11.68 74.47 -28.84
CA ALA A 486 -11.40 74.27 -27.44
C ALA A 486 -10.03 74.83 -27.01
N ILE A 487 -8.97 74.63 -27.80
CA ILE A 487 -7.62 75.21 -27.57
C ILE A 487 -7.66 76.72 -27.71
N MET A 488 -8.40 77.28 -28.69
CA MET A 488 -8.53 78.72 -28.88
C MET A 488 -9.19 79.42 -27.69
N ASN A 489 -10.30 78.80 -27.13
CA ASN A 489 -10.94 79.32 -25.95
C ASN A 489 -10.02 79.27 -24.71
N ILE A 490 -9.17 78.26 -24.59
CA ILE A 490 -8.17 78.13 -23.52
C ILE A 490 -7.14 79.26 -23.66
N ARG A 491 -6.69 79.62 -24.92
CA ARG A 491 -5.73 80.70 -25.19
C ARG A 491 -6.30 82.02 -24.70
N GLU A 492 -7.55 82.33 -25.00
CA GLU A 492 -8.20 83.57 -24.57
C GLU A 492 -8.30 83.64 -23.06
N ALA A 493 -8.77 82.53 -22.40
CA ALA A 493 -8.94 82.48 -20.99
C ALA A 493 -7.62 82.63 -20.22
N LEU A 494 -6.55 81.89 -20.60
CA LEU A 494 -5.22 81.96 -19.96
C LEU A 494 -4.51 83.25 -20.20
N GLY A 495 -4.67 83.87 -21.42
CA GLY A 495 -4.12 85.19 -21.75
C GLY A 495 -4.68 86.28 -20.89
N ASN A 496 -5.99 86.31 -20.70
CA ASN A 496 -6.71 87.35 -19.91
C ASN A 496 -6.51 87.20 -18.38
N VAL A 497 -6.39 85.95 -17.82
CA VAL A 497 -6.29 85.71 -16.40
C VAL A 497 -4.86 85.60 -15.89
N SER A 498 -4.00 84.88 -16.62
CA SER A 498 -2.65 84.54 -16.16
C SER A 498 -1.53 85.14 -16.96
N GLY A 499 -1.82 85.84 -18.03
CA GLY A 499 -0.83 86.45 -18.93
C GLY A 499 -0.03 85.44 -19.76
N ILE A 500 -0.41 84.13 -19.74
CA ILE A 500 0.29 83.07 -20.46
C ILE A 500 0.04 83.18 -21.98
N GLN A 501 1.09 83.33 -22.77
CA GLN A 501 0.98 83.33 -24.18
C GLN A 501 1.68 82.11 -24.80
N PHE A 502 0.97 81.40 -25.69
CA PHE A 502 1.48 80.27 -26.42
C PHE A 502 1.11 80.29 -27.90
N THR A 503 1.90 79.56 -28.68
CA THR A 503 1.63 79.40 -30.12
C THR A 503 0.73 78.17 -30.34
N ILE A 504 -0.11 78.25 -31.39
CA ILE A 504 -0.96 77.14 -31.77
C ILE A 504 -0.66 76.76 -33.21
N GLU A 505 -0.43 75.52 -33.50
CA GLU A 505 -0.14 74.92 -34.79
C GLU A 505 -0.97 73.67 -35.00
N GLY A 506 -1.90 73.65 -35.90
CA GLY A 506 -2.70 72.50 -36.30
C GLY A 506 -2.27 71.95 -37.65
N ASP A 507 -2.67 70.79 -38.03
CA ASP A 507 -2.45 70.14 -39.32
C ASP A 507 -3.42 70.65 -40.44
N GLY A 508 -4.24 71.63 -40.13
CA GLY A 508 -5.20 72.24 -41.08
C GLY A 508 -6.49 71.41 -41.27
N LYS A 509 -6.73 70.40 -40.43
CA LYS A 509 -7.93 69.57 -40.45
C LYS A 509 -8.73 69.74 -39.16
N THR A 510 -10.06 69.59 -39.25
CA THR A 510 -10.93 69.61 -38.10
C THR A 510 -10.86 68.24 -37.43
N HIS A 511 -10.64 68.19 -36.09
CA HIS A 511 -10.56 66.97 -35.31
C HIS A 511 -11.54 66.97 -34.15
N PHE A 512 -12.35 65.93 -34.08
CA PHE A 512 -13.31 65.73 -33.01
C PHE A 512 -12.83 64.59 -32.07
N VAL A 513 -12.88 64.83 -30.75
CA VAL A 513 -12.53 63.84 -29.75
C VAL A 513 -13.75 63.49 -28.91
N LYS A 514 -13.84 62.22 -28.48
CA LYS A 514 -14.87 61.77 -27.52
C LYS A 514 -14.39 62.13 -26.12
N ALA A 515 -14.89 63.24 -25.59
CA ALA A 515 -14.48 63.75 -24.28
C ALA A 515 -15.58 64.53 -23.57
N ASP A 516 -15.45 64.77 -22.29
CA ASP A 516 -16.23 65.78 -21.57
C ASP A 516 -15.59 67.14 -21.85
N PRO A 517 -16.31 68.12 -22.44
CA PRO A 517 -15.74 69.38 -22.89
C PRO A 517 -15.02 70.17 -21.78
N LYS A 518 -15.58 70.17 -20.57
CA LYS A 518 -15.01 70.87 -19.40
C LYS A 518 -13.73 70.19 -18.94
N ARG A 519 -13.76 68.86 -18.83
CA ARG A 519 -12.64 68.07 -18.35
C ARG A 519 -11.49 68.03 -19.39
N PHE A 520 -11.82 67.93 -20.66
CA PHE A 520 -10.81 68.02 -21.71
C PHE A 520 -10.09 69.38 -21.71
N SER A 521 -10.88 70.47 -21.63
CA SER A 521 -10.31 71.81 -21.50
C SER A 521 -9.46 71.98 -20.24
N GLN A 522 -9.89 71.36 -19.10
CA GLN A 522 -9.12 71.36 -17.86
C GLN A 522 -7.77 70.67 -18.03
N VAL A 523 -7.73 69.51 -18.67
CA VAL A 523 -6.49 68.74 -18.91
C VAL A 523 -5.55 69.54 -19.81
N VAL A 524 -6.05 70.09 -20.92
CA VAL A 524 -5.21 70.89 -21.83
C VAL A 524 -4.70 72.18 -21.16
N SER A 525 -5.56 72.85 -20.37
CA SER A 525 -5.14 74.05 -19.61
C SER A 525 -4.07 73.69 -18.57
N TYR A 526 -4.23 72.61 -17.82
CA TYR A 526 -3.22 72.19 -16.84
C TYR A 526 -1.90 71.81 -17.52
N ALA A 527 -1.92 71.15 -18.67
CA ALA A 527 -0.72 70.85 -19.44
C ALA A 527 0.02 72.16 -19.89
N ILE A 528 -0.74 73.17 -20.39
CA ILE A 528 -0.17 74.44 -20.80
C ILE A 528 0.39 75.20 -19.60
N VAL A 529 -0.33 75.29 -18.51
CA VAL A 529 0.10 75.97 -17.29
C VAL A 529 1.31 75.30 -16.67
N ASN A 530 1.41 73.98 -16.70
CA ASN A 530 2.58 73.23 -16.23
C ASN A 530 3.79 73.41 -17.21
N ALA A 531 3.56 73.38 -18.54
CA ALA A 531 4.61 73.64 -19.52
C ALA A 531 5.19 75.06 -19.37
N ASP A 532 4.33 76.07 -19.15
CA ASP A 532 4.74 77.41 -18.86
C ASP A 532 5.54 77.56 -17.56
N TYR A 533 5.16 76.79 -16.57
CA TYR A 533 5.81 76.75 -15.27
C TYR A 533 7.23 76.16 -15.33
N TYR A 534 7.37 75.01 -16.00
CA TYR A 534 8.66 74.29 -16.09
C TYR A 534 9.55 74.81 -17.16
N LYS A 535 9.07 75.71 -18.08
CA LYS A 535 9.90 76.28 -19.15
C LYS A 535 11.10 77.06 -18.63
N MET A 536 12.22 76.82 -19.21
CA MET A 536 13.43 77.59 -18.93
C MET A 536 13.53 78.89 -19.83
N THR A 537 13.18 78.74 -21.07
CA THR A 537 13.23 79.84 -22.06
C THR A 537 12.14 79.68 -23.13
N GLY A 538 11.87 80.74 -23.91
CA GLY A 538 10.97 80.70 -25.05
C GLY A 538 9.45 80.71 -24.68
N LYS A 539 8.62 80.35 -25.63
CA LYS A 539 7.16 80.28 -25.48
C LYS A 539 6.70 78.82 -25.50
N VAL A 540 5.61 78.53 -24.82
CA VAL A 540 4.93 77.22 -24.91
C VAL A 540 4.37 77.12 -26.34
N ALA A 541 4.49 75.93 -26.96
CA ALA A 541 3.95 75.64 -28.29
C ALA A 541 2.92 74.50 -28.16
N VAL A 542 1.72 74.76 -28.62
CA VAL A 542 0.66 73.75 -28.67
C VAL A 542 0.45 73.31 -30.10
N LYS A 543 0.71 72.04 -30.39
CA LYS A 543 0.50 71.43 -31.70
C LYS A 543 -0.58 70.34 -31.55
N PHE A 544 -1.42 70.23 -32.59
CA PHE A 544 -2.42 69.14 -32.60
C PHE A 544 -2.57 68.59 -34.02
N TRP A 545 -2.83 67.26 -34.05
CA TRP A 545 -3.04 66.53 -35.32
C TRP A 545 -3.80 65.25 -35.07
N GLY A 546 -4.42 64.71 -36.11
CA GLY A 546 -5.13 63.44 -36.05
C GLY A 546 -4.38 62.28 -36.65
N ASN A 547 -4.38 61.14 -36.03
CA ASN A 547 -3.95 59.85 -36.59
C ASN A 547 -5.18 59.00 -36.94
N GLN A 548 -5.02 57.71 -37.28
CA GLN A 548 -6.14 56.84 -37.67
C GLN A 548 -7.21 56.68 -36.59
N ASN A 549 -6.84 56.65 -35.30
CA ASN A 549 -7.76 56.38 -34.19
C ASN A 549 -7.71 57.43 -33.07
N GLU A 550 -6.74 58.34 -33.10
CA GLU A 550 -6.50 59.28 -32.01
C GLU A 550 -6.22 60.68 -32.52
N VAL A 551 -6.60 61.64 -31.71
CA VAL A 551 -6.10 63.01 -31.84
C VAL A 551 -5.02 63.21 -30.77
N VAL A 552 -3.91 63.78 -31.22
CA VAL A 552 -2.78 64.11 -30.34
C VAL A 552 -2.73 65.64 -30.16
N VAL A 553 -2.73 66.07 -28.90
CA VAL A 553 -2.43 67.47 -28.52
C VAL A 553 -1.10 67.49 -27.80
N GLN A 554 -0.12 68.08 -28.36
CA GLN A 554 1.25 68.19 -27.86
C GLN A 554 1.49 69.62 -27.34
N VAL A 555 1.78 69.69 -26.02
CA VAL A 555 2.10 70.96 -25.34
C VAL A 555 3.60 71.00 -25.05
N GLY A 556 4.39 71.63 -25.92
CA GLY A 556 5.83 71.61 -25.88
C GLY A 556 6.44 72.84 -25.16
N CYS A 557 7.55 72.61 -24.48
CA CYS A 557 8.38 73.67 -23.85
C CYS A 557 9.88 73.26 -23.84
N ILE A 558 10.77 74.21 -23.64
CA ILE A 558 12.17 73.96 -23.37
C ILE A 558 12.32 73.91 -21.85
N ALA A 559 12.63 72.71 -21.33
CA ALA A 559 12.64 72.44 -19.88
C ALA A 559 13.76 71.47 -19.52
N ASN A 560 14.21 71.49 -18.27
CA ASN A 560 15.21 70.55 -17.74
C ASN A 560 14.53 69.41 -17.01
N PHE A 561 13.81 68.57 -17.74
CA PHE A 561 13.26 67.32 -17.20
C PHE A 561 14.26 66.14 -17.31
N THR A 562 14.11 65.17 -16.52
CA THR A 562 14.85 63.89 -16.55
C THR A 562 13.92 62.73 -16.93
N GLU A 563 14.46 61.60 -17.37
CA GLU A 563 13.63 60.42 -17.67
C GLU A 563 12.78 59.97 -16.47
N LYS A 564 13.28 60.20 -15.24
CA LYS A 564 12.52 59.92 -14.05
C LYS A 564 11.27 60.79 -13.89
N ASP A 565 11.30 62.01 -14.38
CA ASP A 565 10.17 62.95 -14.32
C ASP A 565 8.97 62.48 -15.14
N THR A 566 9.18 61.63 -16.15
CA THR A 566 8.12 61.11 -17.02
C THR A 566 7.02 60.35 -16.25
N GLU A 567 7.35 59.71 -15.13
CA GLU A 567 6.39 59.03 -14.26
C GLU A 567 6.16 59.78 -12.94
N ASP A 568 7.23 60.34 -12.35
CA ASP A 568 7.17 61.00 -11.05
C ASP A 568 6.20 62.20 -11.00
N LEU A 569 6.05 62.96 -12.12
CA LEU A 569 5.13 64.09 -12.18
C LEU A 569 3.65 63.71 -12.17
N PHE A 570 3.34 62.46 -12.48
CA PHE A 570 1.96 61.93 -12.49
C PHE A 570 1.64 61.11 -11.27
N ASP A 571 2.56 60.99 -10.30
CA ASP A 571 2.31 60.28 -9.03
C ASP A 571 1.77 61.26 -7.97
N VAL A 572 0.60 60.89 -7.39
CA VAL A 572 -0.10 61.67 -6.35
C VAL A 572 0.75 61.85 -5.08
N PHE A 573 1.64 60.90 -4.79
CA PHE A 573 2.42 60.87 -3.56
C PHE A 573 3.87 61.32 -3.72
N ASN A 574 4.24 61.77 -4.92
CA ASN A 574 5.59 62.21 -5.14
C ASN A 574 5.78 63.69 -4.71
N ASN A 575 6.36 63.90 -3.53
CA ASN A 575 6.64 65.19 -2.94
C ASN A 575 7.90 65.84 -3.58
N ARG A 576 7.84 66.23 -4.85
CA ARG A 576 8.82 67.19 -5.40
C ARG A 576 8.43 68.61 -4.98
N THR A 577 8.77 68.95 -3.76
CA THR A 577 8.74 70.35 -3.33
C THR A 577 9.88 71.10 -4.01
N ASN A 578 9.59 71.80 -5.09
CA ASN A 578 10.48 72.85 -5.54
C ASN A 578 10.34 74.04 -4.60
N PRO A 579 11.38 74.45 -3.84
CA PRO A 579 11.29 75.53 -2.90
C PRO A 579 10.84 76.89 -3.46
N ALA A 580 10.86 77.06 -4.81
CA ALA A 580 10.37 78.23 -5.48
C ALA A 580 8.83 78.31 -5.62
N ASN A 581 8.11 77.27 -5.15
CA ASN A 581 6.67 77.12 -5.38
C ASN A 581 5.83 77.33 -4.13
N SER A 582 5.84 78.46 -3.61
CA SER A 582 4.78 78.87 -2.70
C SER A 582 3.49 79.14 -3.50
N GLY A 583 2.70 78.11 -3.72
CA GLY A 583 1.36 78.37 -4.17
C GLY A 583 0.71 77.46 -5.23
N ARG A 584 1.30 76.32 -5.64
CA ARG A 584 0.68 75.40 -6.58
C ARG A 584 0.54 74.00 -6.01
N SER A 585 -0.53 73.31 -6.48
CA SER A 585 -0.82 71.91 -6.13
C SER A 585 -0.10 70.97 -7.08
N ASN A 586 0.66 69.98 -6.54
CA ASN A 586 1.25 68.90 -7.34
C ASN A 586 0.19 67.87 -7.80
N LEU A 587 -1.10 68.18 -7.64
CA LEU A 587 -2.20 67.27 -7.97
C LEU A 587 -2.73 67.42 -9.39
N GLU A 588 -2.37 68.52 -10.08
CA GLU A 588 -2.91 68.86 -11.42
C GLU A 588 -2.57 67.76 -12.46
N LEU A 589 -1.31 67.35 -12.60
CA LEU A 589 -0.88 66.34 -13.57
C LEU A 589 -1.38 64.92 -13.23
N PRO A 590 -1.33 64.44 -11.97
CA PRO A 590 -1.99 63.22 -11.56
C PRO A 590 -3.49 63.19 -11.90
N LEU A 591 -4.19 64.30 -11.65
CA LEU A 591 -5.61 64.46 -12.03
C LEU A 591 -5.80 64.39 -13.55
N CYS A 592 -4.97 65.07 -14.33
CA CYS A 592 -5.02 65.02 -15.79
C CYS A 592 -4.91 63.58 -16.31
N ARG A 593 -3.97 62.78 -15.79
CA ARG A 593 -3.80 61.36 -16.19
C ARG A 593 -5.08 60.53 -15.85
N LYS A 594 -5.64 60.76 -14.68
CA LYS A 594 -6.90 60.10 -14.29
C LYS A 594 -8.10 60.50 -15.12
N LEU A 595 -8.26 61.79 -15.40
CA LEU A 595 -9.35 62.29 -16.27
C LEU A 595 -9.22 61.75 -17.70
N MET A 596 -7.99 61.77 -18.27
CA MET A 596 -7.77 61.21 -19.60
C MET A 596 -8.06 59.73 -19.65
N GLN A 597 -7.59 58.94 -18.66
CA GLN A 597 -7.89 57.53 -18.57
C GLN A 597 -9.40 57.25 -18.48
N ALA A 598 -10.13 58.03 -17.70
CA ALA A 598 -11.60 57.92 -17.59
C ALA A 598 -12.34 58.30 -18.90
N MET A 599 -11.73 59.13 -19.74
CA MET A 599 -12.23 59.49 -21.08
C MET A 599 -11.71 58.57 -22.19
N GLY A 600 -10.98 57.48 -21.86
CA GLY A 600 -10.42 56.53 -22.82
C GLY A 600 -9.16 57.00 -23.55
N GLY A 601 -8.49 58.02 -23.02
CA GLY A 601 -7.25 58.56 -23.54
C GLY A 601 -6.09 58.46 -22.55
N ASN A 602 -5.01 59.19 -22.80
CA ASN A 602 -3.84 59.26 -21.90
C ASN A 602 -3.13 60.63 -22.01
N ILE A 603 -2.33 60.95 -20.98
CA ILE A 603 -1.40 62.06 -20.98
C ILE A 603 -0.03 61.57 -20.49
N THR A 604 1.03 61.92 -21.23
CA THR A 604 2.42 61.55 -20.94
C THR A 604 3.31 62.76 -21.03
N LEU A 605 4.51 62.71 -20.44
CA LEU A 605 5.60 63.66 -20.69
C LEU A 605 6.64 62.94 -21.57
N GLU A 606 6.89 63.50 -22.74
CA GLU A 606 7.78 62.91 -23.75
C GLU A 606 8.92 63.88 -24.14
N ARG A 607 10.12 63.37 -24.36
CA ARG A 607 11.29 64.12 -24.82
C ARG A 607 11.24 64.19 -26.35
N LEU A 608 11.26 65.38 -26.87
CA LEU A 608 11.26 65.63 -28.34
C LEU A 608 12.66 65.83 -28.95
N ALA A 609 13.52 66.52 -28.21
CA ALA A 609 14.94 66.76 -28.52
C ALA A 609 15.69 67.09 -27.23
N ASP A 610 16.97 67.42 -27.25
CA ASP A 610 17.84 67.52 -26.07
C ASP A 610 17.24 68.28 -24.90
N ASP A 611 16.75 69.51 -25.03
CA ASP A 611 16.06 70.24 -23.95
C ASP A 611 14.59 70.50 -24.25
N GLN A 612 14.04 69.84 -25.29
CA GLN A 612 12.65 70.00 -25.69
C GLN A 612 11.80 68.88 -25.18
N TRP A 613 10.81 69.21 -24.38
CA TRP A 613 9.87 68.28 -23.78
C TRP A 613 8.44 68.68 -24.10
N ALA A 614 7.53 67.70 -24.12
CA ALA A 614 6.10 67.94 -24.30
C ALA A 614 5.23 67.10 -23.44
N PHE A 615 4.18 67.69 -22.90
CA PHE A 615 3.01 66.94 -22.44
C PHE A 615 2.21 66.52 -23.67
N VAL A 616 2.09 65.21 -23.87
CA VAL A 616 1.41 64.59 -25.01
C VAL A 616 0.07 64.02 -24.54
N ILE A 617 -1.01 64.61 -24.99
CA ILE A 617 -2.38 64.22 -24.70
C ILE A 617 -2.91 63.44 -25.89
N LYS A 618 -3.31 62.19 -25.69
CA LYS A 618 -3.90 61.32 -26.72
C LYS A 618 -5.39 61.11 -26.36
N ALA A 619 -6.27 61.44 -27.27
CA ALA A 619 -7.73 61.29 -27.09
C ALA A 619 -8.32 60.55 -28.29
N THR A 620 -9.39 59.76 -28.03
CA THR A 620 -10.05 58.96 -29.07
C THR A 620 -10.71 59.84 -30.13
N LEU A 621 -10.30 59.65 -31.42
CA LEU A 621 -10.86 60.34 -32.56
C LEU A 621 -12.31 59.90 -32.86
N ILE A 622 -13.16 60.84 -33.18
CA ILE A 622 -14.52 60.58 -33.72
C ILE A 622 -14.49 60.87 -35.23
N HIS A 623 -14.79 59.86 -36.03
CA HIS A 623 -14.77 59.97 -37.51
C HIS A 623 -16.04 60.65 -38.08
N ASP A 624 -17.16 60.71 -37.35
CA ASP A 624 -18.41 61.32 -37.77
C ASP A 624 -18.90 62.36 -36.75
N ALA A 625 -19.18 63.56 -37.19
CA ALA A 625 -19.67 64.66 -36.36
C ALA A 625 -21.15 64.51 -35.87
N ASN A 626 -21.78 63.38 -36.13
CA ASN A 626 -23.22 63.14 -35.86
C ASN A 626 -23.42 62.08 -34.77
N VAL A 627 -22.79 62.15 -33.60
CA VAL A 627 -23.20 61.36 -32.40
C VAL A 627 -23.27 62.29 -31.20
#